data_a6537955d221145e11e30656be4d194c
#
_entry.id   a6537955d221145e11e30656be4d194c
#
_cell.length_a   1.000
_cell.length_b   1.000
_cell.length_c   1.000
_cell.angle_alpha   90.00
_cell.angle_beta   90.00
_cell.angle_gamma   90.00
#
_symmetry.space_group_name_H-M   'P 1'
#
loop_
_entity.id
_entity.type
_entity.pdbx_description
1 polymer ?
#
loop_
_entity_poly.entity_id
_entity_poly.type
_entity_poly.pdbx_seq_one_letter_code
_entity_poly.pdbx_strand_id
1 'polypeptide(L)'
;MSRKQFCVAVIWALLFTGFALAQNNSKPLTNDDVVAMVKGGLPENTIINAINAQDSNFDVSATALIKLKQQAVNAKIMDAMLAAANKKHSAAPAPAPAPAPAAAPVATAGQPSVAVFKGTTPQPIPASKTQIAQTKTKATSLNALSTDNALGQAMQSVAMTAAQQAAYHSGSYTGASAIGAAGGVMGGLMGHRKPTVTNVWALPGQKSDLVLDSNQPSFEVHFANIPGVAADEYEPVLVKLAPSANNFRLVGATQAKQDVLESSTMDWEIYSSFIEERVGAQATKVSSGEYKLQTAAALPAGEYGVVLRPLNKSKKFSGSSVAQNSGEGLLFNSVWAFAVK
;
A
#
# COMPACT_ATOMS: atom_id res chain seq x y z
N MET A 1 -5.65 -26.37 71.28
CA MET A 1 -5.08 -25.44 70.29
C MET A 1 -4.56 -24.20 70.99
N SER A 2 -3.26 -23.98 70.94
CA SER A 2 -2.57 -22.96 71.71
C SER A 2 -2.81 -21.55 71.14
N ARG A 3 -3.08 -20.59 72.03
CA ARG A 3 -3.29 -19.15 71.75
C ARG A 3 -2.24 -18.53 70.81
N LYS A 4 -1.07 -19.11 70.73
CA LYS A 4 0.01 -18.68 69.85
C LYS A 4 -0.20 -19.03 68.38
N GLN A 5 -0.98 -20.06 68.06
CA GLN A 5 -1.28 -20.42 66.66
C GLN A 5 -2.41 -19.56 66.05
N PHE A 6 -3.26 -18.98 66.91
CA PHE A 6 -4.33 -18.11 66.45
C PHE A 6 -3.80 -16.72 66.00
N CYS A 7 -2.73 -16.21 66.66
CA CYS A 7 -2.16 -14.92 66.29
C CYS A 7 -1.37 -14.97 64.96
N VAL A 8 -0.74 -16.10 64.62
CA VAL A 8 0.00 -16.26 63.37
C VAL A 8 -0.94 -16.36 62.17
N ALA A 9 -2.08 -17.01 62.33
CA ALA A 9 -3.08 -17.13 61.26
C ALA A 9 -3.76 -15.79 60.90
N VAL A 10 -3.97 -14.91 61.92
CA VAL A 10 -4.57 -13.59 61.71
C VAL A 10 -3.59 -12.61 61.06
N ILE A 11 -2.28 -12.72 61.34
CA ILE A 11 -1.26 -11.88 60.70
C ILE A 11 -1.05 -12.26 59.24
N TRP A 12 -1.21 -13.56 58.90
CA TRP A 12 -1.12 -14.03 57.51
C TRP A 12 -2.34 -13.66 56.67
N ALA A 13 -3.53 -13.55 57.26
CA ALA A 13 -4.75 -13.14 56.59
C ALA A 13 -4.78 -11.62 56.30
N LEU A 14 -4.06 -10.80 57.06
CA LEU A 14 -3.96 -9.35 56.84
C LEU A 14 -2.92 -8.94 55.82
N LEU A 15 -2.01 -9.83 55.43
CA LEU A 15 -0.99 -9.57 54.39
C LEU A 15 -1.50 -9.85 52.96
N PHE A 16 -2.67 -10.49 52.78
CA PHE A 16 -3.21 -10.85 51.47
C PHE A 16 -4.30 -9.91 50.92
N THR A 17 -4.70 -8.88 51.70
CA THR A 17 -5.73 -7.91 51.25
C THR A 17 -5.18 -6.64 50.64
N GLY A 18 -3.89 -6.57 50.27
CA GLY A 18 -3.21 -5.40 49.74
C GLY A 18 -2.98 -5.36 48.24
N PHE A 19 -3.48 -6.31 47.43
CA PHE A 19 -3.50 -6.17 45.97
C PHE A 19 -4.82 -5.53 45.52
N ALA A 20 -5.07 -4.29 45.99
CA ALA A 20 -6.00 -3.42 45.31
C ALA A 20 -5.43 -3.16 43.91
N LEU A 21 -6.18 -3.57 42.88
CA LEU A 21 -5.98 -3.22 41.49
C LEU A 21 -5.71 -1.72 41.39
N ALA A 22 -4.46 -1.34 41.26
CA ALA A 22 -4.10 -0.04 40.74
C ALA A 22 -4.63 -0.01 39.30
N GLN A 23 -5.88 0.44 39.13
CA GLN A 23 -6.35 0.93 37.84
C GLN A 23 -5.42 2.11 37.51
N ASN A 24 -4.46 1.85 36.66
CA ASN A 24 -3.68 2.89 35.99
C ASN A 24 -4.67 3.73 35.18
N ASN A 25 -5.31 4.71 35.81
CA ASN A 25 -5.87 5.87 35.13
C ASN A 25 -4.69 6.70 34.59
N SER A 26 -3.93 6.15 33.67
CA SER A 26 -2.91 6.90 32.97
C SER A 26 -3.62 7.92 32.09
N LYS A 27 -3.50 9.19 32.48
CA LYS A 27 -3.93 10.31 31.64
C LYS A 27 -3.40 10.10 30.23
N PRO A 28 -4.23 10.24 29.19
CA PRO A 28 -3.75 10.10 27.81
C PRO A 28 -2.59 11.03 27.51
N LEU A 29 -1.59 10.52 26.82
CA LEU A 29 -0.40 11.28 26.43
C LEU A 29 -0.79 12.40 25.45
N THR A 30 -0.33 13.62 25.72
CA THR A 30 -0.63 14.82 24.91
C THR A 30 0.61 15.33 24.17
N ASN A 31 0.42 16.30 23.27
CA ASN A 31 1.53 16.97 22.57
C ASN A 31 2.52 17.61 23.54
N ASP A 32 2.01 18.22 24.62
CA ASP A 32 2.83 18.89 25.63
C ASP A 32 3.68 17.90 26.43
N ASP A 33 3.15 16.70 26.69
CA ASP A 33 3.90 15.64 27.37
C ASP A 33 5.07 15.15 26.50
N VAL A 34 4.87 15.01 25.20
CA VAL A 34 5.94 14.65 24.26
C VAL A 34 7.01 15.73 24.20
N VAL A 35 6.62 16.99 24.16
CA VAL A 35 7.55 18.13 24.20
C VAL A 35 8.34 18.15 25.50
N ALA A 36 7.70 17.86 26.63
CA ALA A 36 8.38 17.79 27.92
C ALA A 36 9.41 16.66 27.96
N MET A 37 9.11 15.49 27.37
CA MET A 37 10.05 14.38 27.25
C MET A 37 11.25 14.73 26.36
N VAL A 38 11.04 15.42 25.22
CA VAL A 38 12.11 15.89 24.35
C VAL A 38 13.00 16.91 25.06
N LYS A 39 12.39 17.90 25.75
CA LYS A 39 13.12 18.90 26.54
C LYS A 39 13.86 18.30 27.74
N GLY A 40 13.32 17.21 28.29
CA GLY A 40 13.96 16.44 29.37
C GLY A 40 15.13 15.58 28.90
N GLY A 41 15.44 15.59 27.58
CA GLY A 41 16.57 14.85 27.02
C GLY A 41 16.38 13.34 26.97
N LEU A 42 15.13 12.83 26.98
CA LEU A 42 14.87 11.41 26.84
C LEU A 42 15.31 10.93 25.44
N PRO A 43 15.90 9.72 25.33
CA PRO A 43 16.25 9.14 24.04
C PRO A 43 15.02 8.99 23.14
N GLU A 44 15.17 9.24 21.84
CA GLU A 44 14.11 9.16 20.82
C GLU A 44 13.31 7.85 20.89
N ASN A 45 14.02 6.72 21.00
CA ASN A 45 13.38 5.39 21.09
C ASN A 45 12.52 5.23 22.34
N THR A 46 12.91 5.83 23.46
CA THR A 46 12.13 5.80 24.70
C THR A 46 10.82 6.59 24.55
N ILE A 47 10.87 7.73 23.88
CA ILE A 47 9.69 8.56 23.58
C ILE A 47 8.75 7.82 22.65
N ILE A 48 9.26 7.20 21.58
CA ILE A 48 8.47 6.42 20.63
C ILE A 48 7.81 5.21 21.32
N ASN A 49 8.53 4.52 22.20
CA ASN A 49 7.98 3.42 22.97
C ASN A 49 6.86 3.88 23.94
N ALA A 50 7.02 5.03 24.57
CA ALA A 50 5.98 5.61 25.43
C ALA A 50 4.71 5.97 24.63
N ILE A 51 4.86 6.55 23.43
CA ILE A 51 3.77 6.86 22.50
C ILE A 51 3.02 5.60 22.08
N ASN A 52 3.72 4.50 21.86
CA ASN A 52 3.12 3.23 21.41
C ASN A 52 2.49 2.42 22.55
N ALA A 53 2.95 2.61 23.79
CA ALA A 53 2.52 1.84 24.96
C ALA A 53 1.34 2.47 25.74
N GLN A 54 1.10 3.77 25.57
CA GLN A 54 0.09 4.51 26.33
C GLN A 54 -1.04 5.01 25.43
N ASP A 55 -2.22 5.19 26.02
CA ASP A 55 -3.30 5.91 25.37
C ASP A 55 -2.88 7.34 25.09
N SER A 56 -3.12 7.80 23.86
CA SER A 56 -2.68 9.11 23.40
C SER A 56 -3.87 9.98 22.95
N ASN A 57 -3.74 11.27 23.14
CA ASN A 57 -4.68 12.28 22.64
C ASN A 57 -3.88 13.40 21.95
N PHE A 58 -3.30 13.07 20.78
CA PHE A 58 -2.47 13.99 20.04
C PHE A 58 -3.29 14.87 19.10
N ASP A 59 -2.98 16.16 19.10
CA ASP A 59 -3.39 17.07 18.04
C ASP A 59 -2.38 16.99 16.90
N VAL A 60 -2.82 16.39 15.78
CA VAL A 60 -2.01 16.20 14.56
C VAL A 60 -2.40 17.19 13.45
N SER A 61 -3.08 18.27 13.79
CA SER A 61 -3.36 19.36 12.84
C SER A 61 -2.06 19.98 12.31
N ALA A 62 -2.09 20.52 11.09
CA ALA A 62 -0.92 21.16 10.47
C ALA A 62 -0.29 22.24 11.37
N THR A 63 -1.12 23.02 12.07
CA THR A 63 -0.66 24.05 13.02
C THR A 63 0.06 23.43 14.22
N ALA A 64 -0.46 22.32 14.76
CA ALA A 64 0.15 21.63 15.88
C ALA A 64 1.50 20.99 15.48
N LEU A 65 1.57 20.37 14.30
CA LEU A 65 2.82 19.79 13.78
C LEU A 65 3.91 20.84 13.55
N ILE A 66 3.54 22.04 13.06
CA ILE A 66 4.49 23.15 12.91
C ILE A 66 5.03 23.58 14.27
N LYS A 67 4.17 23.69 15.29
CA LYS A 67 4.60 24.03 16.67
C LYS A 67 5.54 22.97 17.26
N LEU A 68 5.23 21.67 17.06
CA LEU A 68 6.09 20.56 17.50
C LEU A 68 7.47 20.64 16.85
N LYS A 69 7.55 20.93 15.56
CA LYS A 69 8.81 21.13 14.84
C LYS A 69 9.62 22.31 15.38
N GLN A 70 8.95 23.42 15.71
CA GLN A 70 9.58 24.60 16.33
C GLN A 70 10.12 24.31 17.74
N GLN A 71 9.54 23.32 18.44
CA GLN A 71 9.97 22.86 19.75
C GLN A 71 10.99 21.73 19.71
N ALA A 72 11.67 21.57 18.57
CA ALA A 72 12.73 20.58 18.32
C ALA A 72 12.28 19.12 18.43
N VAL A 73 10.97 18.83 18.25
CA VAL A 73 10.49 17.45 18.14
C VAL A 73 10.95 16.87 16.80
N ASN A 74 11.64 15.72 16.85
CA ASN A 74 12.19 15.04 15.67
C ASN A 74 11.06 14.47 14.80
N ALA A 75 11.29 14.40 13.48
CA ALA A 75 10.34 13.86 12.49
C ALA A 75 9.84 12.45 12.86
N LYS A 76 10.70 11.57 13.35
CA LYS A 76 10.33 10.22 13.77
C LYS A 76 9.35 10.16 14.95
N ILE A 77 9.51 11.07 15.91
CA ILE A 77 8.56 11.20 17.03
C ILE A 77 7.22 11.70 16.50
N MET A 78 7.21 12.67 15.57
CA MET A 78 5.99 13.16 14.93
C MET A 78 5.29 12.07 14.12
N ASP A 79 6.02 11.22 13.40
CA ASP A 79 5.46 10.07 12.68
C ASP A 79 4.82 9.04 13.64
N ALA A 80 5.45 8.78 14.78
CA ALA A 80 4.89 7.91 15.82
C ALA A 80 3.60 8.50 16.43
N MET A 81 3.56 9.82 16.66
CA MET A 81 2.36 10.52 17.14
C MET A 81 1.22 10.45 16.10
N LEU A 82 1.52 10.61 14.83
CA LEU A 82 0.55 10.50 13.74
C LEU A 82 -0.02 9.08 13.64
N ALA A 83 0.85 8.07 13.74
CA ALA A 83 0.44 6.66 13.76
C ALA A 83 -0.44 6.31 14.96
N ALA A 84 -0.13 6.84 16.15
CA ALA A 84 -0.93 6.64 17.36
C ALA A 84 -2.29 7.35 17.29
N ALA A 85 -2.35 8.56 16.75
CA ALA A 85 -3.60 9.30 16.52
C ALA A 85 -4.52 8.54 15.53
N ASN A 86 -3.97 7.99 14.46
CA ASN A 86 -4.72 7.20 13.48
C ASN A 86 -5.29 5.90 14.05
N LYS A 87 -4.57 5.22 14.96
CA LYS A 87 -5.08 4.03 15.68
C LYS A 87 -6.33 4.33 16.49
N LYS A 88 -6.43 5.50 17.10
CA LYS A 88 -7.57 5.91 17.94
C LYS A 88 -8.82 6.20 17.12
N HIS A 89 -8.67 6.73 15.91
CA HIS A 89 -9.80 6.96 14.99
C HIS A 89 -10.38 5.66 14.40
N SER A 90 -9.62 4.55 14.48
CA SER A 90 -10.07 3.22 14.05
C SER A 90 -10.76 2.40 15.16
N ALA A 91 -10.75 2.85 16.41
CA ALA A 91 -11.14 2.05 17.58
C ALA A 91 -12.37 2.54 18.35
N ALA A 92 -13.21 3.44 17.83
CA ALA A 92 -14.46 3.84 18.48
C ALA A 92 -15.65 3.00 17.98
N PRO A 93 -16.26 2.10 18.79
CA PRO A 93 -17.51 1.46 18.40
C PRO A 93 -18.65 2.48 18.58
N ALA A 94 -19.28 2.86 17.46
CA ALA A 94 -20.54 3.57 17.49
C ALA A 94 -21.68 2.65 17.92
N PRO A 95 -22.70 3.13 18.69
CA PRO A 95 -23.87 2.33 19.03
C PRO A 95 -24.64 1.96 17.76
N ALA A 96 -25.09 0.69 17.71
CA ALA A 96 -25.77 0.11 16.57
C ALA A 96 -27.10 0.84 16.25
N PRO A 97 -27.25 1.41 15.05
CA PRO A 97 -28.54 1.75 14.49
C PRO A 97 -29.16 0.53 13.79
N ALA A 98 -30.48 0.49 13.78
CA ALA A 98 -31.31 -0.52 13.12
C ALA A 98 -30.92 -0.71 11.64
N PRO A 99 -31.19 -1.88 11.00
CA PRO A 99 -30.70 -2.23 9.68
C PRO A 99 -31.29 -1.29 8.61
N ALA A 100 -30.45 -0.37 8.15
CA ALA A 100 -30.66 0.41 6.95
C ALA A 100 -30.14 -0.38 5.74
N PRO A 101 -30.66 -0.16 4.51
CA PRO A 101 -30.22 -0.89 3.32
C PRO A 101 -28.70 -0.78 3.16
N ALA A 102 -28.06 -1.89 2.76
CA ALA A 102 -26.61 -2.02 2.65
C ALA A 102 -25.97 -0.82 1.96
N ALA A 103 -25.28 -0.01 2.75
CA ALA A 103 -24.51 1.13 2.25
C ALA A 103 -23.39 0.60 1.34
N ALA A 104 -23.22 1.22 0.19
CA ALA A 104 -22.08 1.00 -0.69
C ALA A 104 -20.76 1.09 0.09
N PRO A 105 -19.72 0.31 -0.25
CA PRO A 105 -18.47 0.32 0.47
C PRO A 105 -17.88 1.73 0.48
N VAL A 106 -17.71 2.27 1.68
CA VAL A 106 -17.16 3.63 1.87
C VAL A 106 -15.72 3.61 1.37
N ALA A 107 -15.49 4.23 0.22
CA ALA A 107 -14.15 4.46 -0.31
C ALA A 107 -13.36 5.26 0.74
N THR A 108 -12.26 4.72 1.20
CA THR A 108 -11.34 5.43 2.10
C THR A 108 -10.85 6.68 1.34
N ALA A 109 -11.15 7.86 1.87
CA ALA A 109 -10.81 9.11 1.20
C ALA A 109 -9.32 9.15 0.84
N GLY A 110 -9.01 9.39 -0.45
CA GLY A 110 -7.65 9.48 -0.96
C GLY A 110 -7.00 8.18 -1.45
N GLN A 111 -7.75 7.06 -1.51
CA GLN A 111 -7.25 5.83 -2.15
C GLN A 111 -8.20 5.36 -3.26
N PRO A 112 -7.65 4.86 -4.39
CA PRO A 112 -8.48 4.30 -5.45
C PRO A 112 -9.12 2.99 -5.00
N SER A 113 -10.37 2.77 -5.39
CA SER A 113 -11.13 1.56 -5.06
C SER A 113 -11.94 1.05 -6.25
N VAL A 114 -12.12 -0.26 -6.30
CA VAL A 114 -12.95 -0.95 -7.29
C VAL A 114 -13.87 -1.92 -6.57
N ALA A 115 -15.13 -1.90 -6.93
CA ALA A 115 -16.12 -2.89 -6.50
C ALA A 115 -16.72 -3.60 -7.70
N VAL A 116 -16.94 -4.91 -7.60
CA VAL A 116 -17.65 -5.70 -8.58
C VAL A 116 -19.09 -5.91 -8.12
N PHE A 117 -20.04 -5.85 -9.03
CA PHE A 117 -21.43 -6.15 -8.71
C PHE A 117 -21.70 -7.67 -8.73
N LYS A 118 -22.18 -8.18 -7.60
CA LYS A 118 -22.74 -9.51 -7.49
C LYS A 118 -24.28 -9.38 -7.38
N GLY A 119 -24.94 -9.39 -8.51
CA GLY A 119 -26.35 -8.96 -8.59
C GLY A 119 -26.45 -7.44 -8.36
N THR A 120 -27.17 -7.02 -7.33
CA THR A 120 -27.33 -5.60 -6.94
C THR A 120 -26.36 -5.14 -5.86
N THR A 121 -25.59 -6.06 -5.27
CA THR A 121 -24.68 -5.74 -4.13
C THR A 121 -23.26 -5.53 -4.62
N PRO A 122 -22.64 -4.36 -4.38
CA PRO A 122 -21.25 -4.13 -4.69
C PRO A 122 -20.35 -4.87 -3.69
N GLN A 123 -19.40 -5.65 -4.22
CA GLN A 123 -18.36 -6.33 -3.45
C GLN A 123 -17.01 -5.66 -3.74
N PRO A 124 -16.30 -5.11 -2.74
CA PRO A 124 -15.01 -4.50 -2.97
C PRO A 124 -13.98 -5.52 -3.39
N ILE A 125 -13.14 -5.15 -4.36
CA ILE A 125 -11.97 -5.91 -4.77
C ILE A 125 -10.75 -5.32 -4.06
N PRO A 126 -9.94 -6.12 -3.37
CA PRO A 126 -8.73 -5.61 -2.74
C PRO A 126 -7.72 -5.12 -3.80
N ALA A 127 -7.20 -3.92 -3.61
CA ALA A 127 -6.15 -3.39 -4.45
C ALA A 127 -4.83 -4.14 -4.22
N SER A 128 -4.22 -4.62 -5.28
CA SER A 128 -2.87 -5.17 -5.28
C SER A 128 -1.91 -4.18 -5.91
N LYS A 129 -0.73 -4.03 -5.32
CA LYS A 129 0.34 -3.20 -5.88
C LYS A 129 1.25 -4.08 -6.73
N THR A 130 1.56 -3.61 -7.93
CA THR A 130 2.51 -4.30 -8.78
C THR A 130 3.93 -4.19 -8.25
N GLN A 131 4.70 -5.24 -8.44
CA GLN A 131 6.15 -5.23 -8.32
C GLN A 131 6.74 -4.94 -9.70
N ILE A 132 7.81 -4.15 -9.74
CA ILE A 132 8.47 -3.79 -10.99
C ILE A 132 9.84 -4.46 -11.00
N ALA A 133 10.07 -5.34 -11.97
CA ALA A 133 11.38 -5.94 -12.20
C ALA A 133 11.94 -5.52 -13.56
N GLN A 134 13.25 -5.60 -13.70
CA GLN A 134 13.96 -5.25 -14.93
C GLN A 134 14.55 -6.52 -15.57
N THR A 135 14.42 -6.64 -16.87
CA THR A 135 15.10 -7.66 -17.69
C THR A 135 15.75 -7.03 -18.92
N LYS A 136 16.79 -7.68 -19.43
CA LYS A 136 17.42 -7.31 -20.71
C LYS A 136 16.65 -7.84 -21.91
N THR A 137 15.72 -8.77 -21.70
CA THR A 137 14.88 -9.34 -22.75
C THR A 137 13.99 -8.26 -23.34
N LYS A 138 14.04 -8.10 -24.66
CA LYS A 138 13.19 -7.14 -25.35
C LYS A 138 11.75 -7.63 -25.34
N ALA A 139 10.84 -6.82 -24.78
CA ALA A 139 9.42 -7.14 -24.78
C ALA A 139 8.81 -6.91 -26.16
N THR A 140 8.24 -7.95 -26.73
CA THR A 140 7.39 -7.88 -27.93
C THR A 140 5.93 -8.22 -27.58
N SER A 141 5.72 -9.01 -26.54
CA SER A 141 4.42 -9.39 -25.98
C SER A 141 4.59 -9.83 -24.52
N LEU A 142 3.52 -9.86 -23.74
CA LEU A 142 3.56 -10.41 -22.37
C LEU A 142 3.83 -11.91 -22.37
N ASN A 143 3.33 -12.65 -23.35
CA ASN A 143 3.60 -14.08 -23.46
C ASN A 143 5.09 -14.40 -23.66
N ALA A 144 5.81 -13.57 -24.41
CA ALA A 144 7.26 -13.74 -24.56
C ALA A 144 8.02 -13.50 -23.25
N LEU A 145 7.52 -12.60 -22.40
CA LEU A 145 8.10 -12.33 -21.09
C LEU A 145 7.69 -13.38 -20.03
N SER A 146 6.53 -14.01 -20.17
CA SER A 146 6.03 -14.99 -19.20
C SER A 146 6.89 -16.25 -19.08
N THR A 147 7.67 -16.56 -20.11
CA THR A 147 8.61 -17.70 -20.16
C THR A 147 10.06 -17.29 -19.89
N ASP A 148 10.33 -16.02 -19.63
CA ASP A 148 11.70 -15.51 -19.39
C ASP A 148 12.18 -15.89 -17.98
N ASN A 149 13.14 -16.82 -17.91
CA ASN A 149 13.74 -17.25 -16.65
C ASN A 149 14.52 -16.14 -15.93
N ALA A 150 15.16 -15.24 -16.68
CA ALA A 150 15.90 -14.10 -16.10
C ALA A 150 14.92 -13.13 -15.41
N LEU A 151 13.77 -12.88 -16.04
CA LEU A 151 12.70 -12.10 -15.43
C LEU A 151 12.17 -12.78 -14.15
N GLY A 152 11.99 -14.09 -14.18
CA GLY A 152 11.56 -14.86 -13.01
C GLY A 152 12.51 -14.71 -11.81
N GLN A 153 13.81 -14.79 -12.02
CA GLN A 153 14.82 -14.56 -10.99
C GLN A 153 14.80 -13.11 -10.48
N ALA A 154 14.67 -12.12 -11.38
CA ALA A 154 14.57 -10.73 -11.03
C ALA A 154 13.31 -10.45 -10.18
N MET A 155 12.17 -11.04 -10.53
CA MET A 155 10.93 -10.94 -9.75
C MET A 155 11.05 -11.56 -8.36
N GLN A 156 11.67 -12.73 -8.26
CA GLN A 156 11.91 -13.38 -6.96
C GLN A 156 12.81 -12.53 -6.05
N SER A 157 13.86 -11.91 -6.59
CA SER A 157 14.73 -11.03 -5.81
C SER A 157 13.98 -9.79 -5.30
N VAL A 158 13.12 -9.18 -6.12
CA VAL A 158 12.26 -8.06 -5.71
C VAL A 158 11.27 -8.51 -4.62
N ALA A 159 10.64 -9.67 -4.77
CA ALA A 159 9.70 -10.20 -3.79
C ALA A 159 10.37 -10.52 -2.45
N MET A 160 11.57 -11.12 -2.47
CA MET A 160 12.35 -11.38 -1.25
C MET A 160 12.75 -10.10 -0.54
N THR A 161 13.17 -9.08 -1.28
CA THR A 161 13.53 -7.78 -0.69
C THR A 161 12.31 -7.09 -0.09
N ALA A 162 11.15 -7.12 -0.76
CA ALA A 162 9.90 -6.59 -0.24
C ALA A 162 9.44 -7.33 1.04
N ALA A 163 9.56 -8.67 1.08
CA ALA A 163 9.25 -9.49 2.24
C ALA A 163 10.21 -9.20 3.41
N GLN A 164 11.50 -9.04 3.14
CA GLN A 164 12.50 -8.64 4.13
C GLN A 164 12.22 -7.25 4.68
N GLN A 165 11.89 -6.28 3.82
CA GLN A 165 11.50 -4.94 4.28
C GLN A 165 10.23 -4.97 5.15
N ALA A 166 9.22 -5.76 4.79
CA ALA A 166 8.02 -5.93 5.61
C ALA A 166 8.35 -6.57 6.97
N ALA A 167 9.28 -7.53 7.03
CA ALA A 167 9.76 -8.13 8.27
C ALA A 167 10.62 -7.16 9.11
N TYR A 168 11.40 -6.27 8.48
CA TYR A 168 12.18 -5.23 9.15
C TYR A 168 11.31 -4.04 9.62
N HIS A 169 10.14 -3.78 9.04
CA HIS A 169 9.21 -2.76 9.52
C HIS A 169 8.50 -3.12 10.83
N SER A 170 8.64 -4.37 11.30
CA SER A 170 8.31 -4.72 12.68
C SER A 170 9.40 -4.36 13.70
N GLY A 171 10.54 -3.81 13.26
CA GLY A 171 11.64 -3.33 14.10
C GLY A 171 12.84 -2.87 13.29
N SER A 172 13.00 -1.56 13.15
CA SER A 172 14.24 -0.83 12.81
C SER A 172 14.69 -0.71 11.34
N TYR A 173 14.65 0.56 10.88
CA TYR A 173 15.52 1.32 9.96
C TYR A 173 16.19 0.68 8.73
N THR A 174 15.92 1.19 7.63
CA THR A 174 16.46 2.08 6.60
C THR A 174 15.90 1.74 5.24
N GLY A 175 15.17 2.70 4.66
CA GLY A 175 14.73 2.62 3.27
C GLY A 175 15.94 2.71 2.33
N ALA A 176 16.31 1.60 1.77
CA ALA A 176 17.09 1.53 0.55
C ALA A 176 16.22 0.86 -0.50
N SER A 177 15.96 1.59 -1.57
CA SER A 177 15.17 1.17 -2.71
C SER A 177 15.64 -0.18 -3.23
N ALA A 178 14.81 -1.22 -3.11
CA ALA A 178 15.10 -2.58 -3.56
C ALA A 178 15.24 -2.73 -5.10
N ILE A 179 15.20 -1.63 -5.83
CA ILE A 179 15.31 -1.60 -7.30
C ILE A 179 16.75 -1.79 -7.77
N GLY A 180 17.75 -1.59 -6.89
CA GLY A 180 19.16 -1.64 -7.26
C GLY A 180 19.85 -3.01 -7.16
N ALA A 181 19.28 -4.01 -6.48
CA ALA A 181 20.03 -5.19 -6.10
C ALA A 181 20.24 -6.25 -7.21
N ALA A 182 19.45 -6.23 -8.27
CA ALA A 182 19.59 -7.22 -9.35
C ALA A 182 20.48 -6.77 -10.54
N GLY A 183 20.94 -5.52 -10.55
CA GLY A 183 21.74 -4.95 -11.66
C GLY A 183 23.10 -4.38 -11.29
N GLY A 184 23.49 -4.39 -10.04
CA GLY A 184 24.53 -3.54 -9.48
C GLY A 184 25.95 -4.11 -9.33
N VAL A 185 26.41 -5.01 -10.17
CA VAL A 185 27.82 -5.39 -10.14
C VAL A 185 28.39 -5.43 -11.55
N MET A 186 28.68 -4.30 -12.12
CA MET A 186 29.69 -4.03 -13.16
C MET A 186 29.37 -2.71 -13.90
N GLY A 187 29.77 -1.60 -13.36
CA GLY A 187 29.58 -0.32 -14.03
C GLY A 187 30.38 0.84 -13.42
N GLY A 188 31.52 0.53 -12.80
CA GLY A 188 32.48 1.55 -12.45
C GLY A 188 33.30 1.94 -13.67
N LEU A 189 33.42 3.27 -13.93
CA LEU A 189 34.43 3.88 -14.79
C LEU A 189 34.26 3.69 -16.31
N MET A 190 33.34 4.44 -16.88
CA MET A 190 33.44 5.14 -18.16
C MET A 190 32.07 5.69 -18.52
N GLY A 191 31.96 6.92 -19.02
CA GLY A 191 30.71 7.63 -19.33
C GLY A 191 29.84 6.97 -20.39
N HIS A 192 29.42 5.74 -20.16
CA HIS A 192 28.59 4.96 -21.05
C HIS A 192 27.11 5.28 -20.85
N ARG A 193 26.42 5.55 -21.94
CA ARG A 193 24.96 5.63 -21.97
C ARG A 193 24.40 4.39 -21.28
N LYS A 194 23.61 4.57 -20.20
CA LYS A 194 22.99 3.45 -19.51
C LYS A 194 22.16 2.61 -20.47
N PRO A 195 22.20 1.27 -20.37
CA PRO A 195 21.50 0.39 -21.31
C PRO A 195 19.99 0.57 -21.21
N THR A 196 19.31 0.25 -22.30
CA THR A 196 17.85 0.10 -22.30
C THR A 196 17.49 -1.26 -21.75
N VAL A 197 16.55 -1.29 -20.81
CA VAL A 197 16.00 -2.49 -20.19
C VAL A 197 14.49 -2.52 -20.37
N THR A 198 13.89 -3.68 -20.21
CA THR A 198 12.45 -3.85 -20.11
C THR A 198 12.05 -3.82 -18.65
N ASN A 199 11.20 -2.87 -18.29
CA ASN A 199 10.54 -2.81 -16.99
C ASN A 199 9.22 -3.57 -17.08
N VAL A 200 8.98 -4.50 -16.15
CA VAL A 200 7.82 -5.39 -16.15
C VAL A 200 7.06 -5.23 -14.86
N TRP A 201 5.78 -4.92 -14.96
CA TRP A 201 4.82 -4.85 -13.85
C TRP A 201 4.17 -6.21 -13.66
N ALA A 202 4.28 -6.77 -12.47
CA ALA A 202 3.71 -8.07 -12.14
C ALA A 202 3.10 -8.11 -10.73
N LEU A 203 2.13 -8.99 -10.58
CA LEU A 203 1.54 -9.36 -9.29
C LEU A 203 2.12 -10.68 -8.81
N PRO A 204 2.38 -10.84 -7.51
CA PRO A 204 2.77 -12.13 -6.94
C PRO A 204 1.61 -13.13 -7.01
N GLY A 205 1.95 -14.41 -7.09
CA GLY A 205 0.98 -15.52 -7.17
C GLY A 205 0.46 -15.77 -8.59
N GLN A 206 0.09 -17.00 -8.87
CA GLN A 206 -0.43 -17.42 -10.17
C GLN A 206 -1.95 -17.18 -10.31
N LYS A 207 -2.66 -17.05 -9.20
CA LYS A 207 -4.13 -16.92 -9.16
C LYS A 207 -4.55 -15.75 -8.29
N SER A 208 -5.67 -15.16 -8.65
CA SER A 208 -6.35 -14.17 -7.84
C SER A 208 -7.15 -14.85 -6.72
N ASP A 209 -7.21 -14.20 -5.56
CA ASP A 209 -8.01 -14.68 -4.43
C ASP A 209 -9.51 -14.56 -4.71
N LEU A 210 -9.91 -13.53 -5.48
CA LEU A 210 -11.27 -13.32 -5.88
C LEU A 210 -11.56 -14.06 -7.18
N VAL A 211 -12.52 -14.98 -7.13
CA VAL A 211 -13.02 -15.71 -8.31
C VAL A 211 -14.47 -15.32 -8.56
N LEU A 212 -14.75 -14.86 -9.77
CA LEU A 212 -16.10 -14.48 -10.21
C LEU A 212 -16.77 -15.65 -10.93
N ASP A 213 -18.03 -15.90 -10.57
CA ASP A 213 -18.85 -16.88 -11.24
C ASP A 213 -19.50 -16.30 -12.52
N SER A 214 -19.63 -14.96 -12.58
CA SER A 214 -20.13 -14.26 -13.77
C SER A 214 -18.98 -14.00 -14.75
N ASN A 215 -19.19 -14.35 -16.00
CA ASN A 215 -18.27 -14.04 -17.09
C ASN A 215 -18.52 -12.67 -17.75
N GLN A 216 -19.56 -11.94 -17.30
CA GLN A 216 -19.84 -10.55 -17.71
C GLN A 216 -19.90 -9.64 -16.47
N PRO A 217 -18.80 -9.45 -15.74
CA PRO A 217 -18.81 -8.61 -14.56
C PRO A 217 -18.96 -7.13 -14.92
N SER A 218 -19.59 -6.38 -14.02
CA SER A 218 -19.61 -4.93 -14.03
C SER A 218 -18.97 -4.39 -12.78
N PHE A 219 -18.29 -3.24 -12.89
CA PHE A 219 -17.51 -2.67 -11.80
C PHE A 219 -17.88 -1.21 -11.58
N GLU A 220 -17.79 -0.78 -10.32
CA GLU A 220 -17.69 0.63 -9.93
C GLU A 220 -16.24 0.93 -9.58
N VAL A 221 -15.73 2.03 -10.14
CA VAL A 221 -14.33 2.45 -9.97
C VAL A 221 -14.31 3.87 -9.44
N HIS A 222 -13.67 4.07 -8.27
CA HIS A 222 -13.55 5.36 -7.60
C HIS A 222 -12.08 5.69 -7.36
N PHE A 223 -11.63 6.83 -7.88
CA PHE A 223 -10.29 7.37 -7.65
C PHE A 223 -10.28 8.89 -7.60
N ALA A 224 -11.42 9.48 -7.20
CA ALA A 224 -11.53 10.90 -6.92
C ALA A 224 -10.70 11.31 -5.70
N ASN A 225 -10.31 12.59 -5.64
CA ASN A 225 -9.67 13.22 -4.47
C ASN A 225 -8.36 12.57 -4.01
N ILE A 226 -7.58 12.00 -4.92
CA ILE A 226 -6.24 11.53 -4.63
C ILE A 226 -5.27 12.71 -4.69
N PRO A 227 -4.50 12.99 -3.62
CA PRO A 227 -3.59 14.12 -3.60
C PRO A 227 -2.56 14.08 -4.74
N GLY A 228 -2.44 15.18 -5.49
CA GLY A 228 -1.49 15.31 -6.59
C GLY A 228 -1.88 14.58 -7.86
N VAL A 229 -3.13 14.13 -8.00
CA VAL A 229 -3.65 13.44 -9.19
C VAL A 229 -4.81 14.19 -9.80
N ALA A 230 -4.74 14.47 -11.10
CA ALA A 230 -5.85 14.96 -11.89
C ALA A 230 -6.71 13.77 -12.34
N ALA A 231 -7.80 13.47 -11.63
CA ALA A 231 -8.62 12.28 -11.87
C ALA A 231 -9.21 12.24 -13.30
N ASP A 232 -9.47 13.40 -13.91
CA ASP A 232 -10.00 13.51 -15.27
C ASP A 232 -9.02 13.10 -16.38
N GLU A 233 -7.74 12.91 -16.03
CA GLU A 233 -6.71 12.45 -16.96
C GLU A 233 -6.57 10.92 -17.01
N TYR A 234 -7.37 10.19 -16.24
CA TYR A 234 -7.31 8.73 -16.13
C TYR A 234 -8.65 8.07 -16.44
N GLU A 235 -8.55 6.85 -16.94
CA GLU A 235 -9.68 5.95 -17.19
C GLU A 235 -9.41 4.56 -16.61
N PRO A 236 -10.45 3.83 -16.16
CA PRO A 236 -10.32 2.42 -15.85
C PRO A 236 -10.27 1.58 -17.13
N VAL A 237 -9.36 0.62 -17.14
CA VAL A 237 -9.17 -0.33 -18.24
C VAL A 237 -9.21 -1.74 -17.69
N LEU A 238 -9.85 -2.65 -18.42
CA LEU A 238 -9.82 -4.08 -18.13
C LEU A 238 -8.65 -4.73 -18.89
N VAL A 239 -7.80 -5.45 -18.18
CA VAL A 239 -6.64 -6.16 -18.75
C VAL A 239 -6.69 -7.64 -18.38
N LYS A 240 -6.20 -8.49 -19.29
CA LYS A 240 -5.91 -9.88 -18.99
C LYS A 240 -4.50 -9.99 -18.46
N LEU A 241 -4.32 -10.75 -17.38
CA LEU A 241 -3.05 -10.97 -16.73
C LEU A 241 -2.39 -12.23 -17.31
N ALA A 242 -1.13 -12.11 -17.74
CA ALA A 242 -0.41 -13.25 -18.29
C ALA A 242 0.27 -14.04 -17.16
N PRO A 243 -0.07 -15.32 -16.92
CA PRO A 243 0.60 -16.12 -15.90
C PRO A 243 2.04 -16.40 -16.33
N SER A 244 2.97 -16.30 -15.38
CA SER A 244 4.38 -16.60 -15.57
C SER A 244 4.75 -17.92 -14.88
N ALA A 245 5.70 -18.67 -15.46
CA ALA A 245 6.20 -19.91 -14.89
C ALA A 245 6.78 -19.74 -13.46
N ASN A 246 7.17 -18.53 -13.09
CA ASN A 246 7.81 -18.20 -11.81
C ASN A 246 6.86 -17.70 -10.72
N ASN A 247 5.60 -18.10 -10.77
CA ASN A 247 4.58 -17.74 -9.78
C ASN A 247 4.23 -16.25 -9.72
N PHE A 248 4.17 -15.59 -10.88
CA PHE A 248 3.72 -14.23 -11.06
C PHE A 248 2.65 -14.13 -12.15
N ARG A 249 1.91 -13.03 -12.15
CA ARG A 249 0.99 -12.63 -13.21
C ARG A 249 1.46 -11.28 -13.76
N LEU A 250 1.79 -11.24 -15.05
CA LEU A 250 2.27 -10.04 -15.70
C LEU A 250 1.10 -9.13 -16.05
N VAL A 251 1.22 -7.86 -15.69
CA VAL A 251 0.21 -6.81 -15.94
C VAL A 251 0.57 -6.03 -17.20
N GLY A 252 1.86 -5.73 -17.37
CA GLY A 252 2.34 -4.98 -18.49
C GLY A 252 3.85 -4.78 -18.47
N ALA A 253 4.39 -4.24 -19.55
CA ALA A 253 5.82 -4.00 -19.70
C ALA A 253 6.11 -2.80 -20.60
N THR A 254 7.22 -2.12 -20.38
CA THR A 254 7.74 -1.08 -21.29
C THR A 254 9.25 -1.00 -21.23
N GLN A 255 9.86 -0.46 -22.27
CA GLN A 255 11.30 -0.25 -22.35
C GLN A 255 11.68 1.14 -21.87
N ALA A 256 12.76 1.23 -21.10
CA ALA A 256 13.33 2.50 -20.65
C ALA A 256 14.83 2.37 -20.39
N LYS A 257 15.51 3.48 -20.13
CA LYS A 257 16.86 3.45 -19.58
C LYS A 257 16.85 2.81 -18.20
N GLN A 258 17.90 2.07 -17.86
CA GLN A 258 17.99 1.30 -16.61
C GLN A 258 17.75 2.13 -15.33
N ASP A 259 18.17 3.39 -15.32
CA ASP A 259 18.10 4.29 -14.17
C ASP A 259 16.81 5.13 -14.08
N VAL A 260 15.87 4.93 -14.99
CA VAL A 260 14.65 5.77 -15.04
C VAL A 260 13.82 5.68 -13.77
N LEU A 261 13.74 4.51 -13.14
CA LEU A 261 12.98 4.30 -11.90
C LEU A 261 13.64 4.93 -10.66
N GLU A 262 14.95 5.18 -10.72
CA GLU A 262 15.69 5.83 -9.63
C GLU A 262 15.64 7.36 -9.74
N SER A 263 15.27 7.88 -10.92
CA SER A 263 15.31 9.31 -11.20
C SER A 263 14.03 10.02 -10.74
N SER A 264 14.20 11.07 -9.94
CA SER A 264 13.12 12.01 -9.61
C SER A 264 12.95 13.14 -10.63
N THR A 265 13.94 13.32 -11.51
CA THR A 265 13.99 14.43 -12.48
C THR A 265 13.79 14.01 -13.93
N MET A 266 13.91 12.71 -14.24
CA MET A 266 13.64 12.21 -15.60
C MET A 266 12.14 12.03 -15.80
N ASP A 267 11.62 12.73 -16.77
CA ASP A 267 10.28 12.51 -17.31
C ASP A 267 10.23 11.20 -18.08
N TRP A 268 9.31 10.34 -17.74
CA TRP A 268 9.12 9.05 -18.40
C TRP A 268 7.70 8.89 -18.96
N GLU A 269 7.60 8.82 -20.28
CA GLU A 269 6.34 8.54 -20.98
C GLU A 269 6.07 7.02 -20.98
N ILE A 270 5.81 6.45 -19.78
CA ILE A 270 5.63 5.00 -19.58
C ILE A 270 4.65 4.42 -20.58
N TYR A 271 3.52 5.12 -20.75
CA TYR A 271 2.35 4.57 -21.43
C TYR A 271 2.43 4.66 -22.95
N SER A 272 3.36 5.46 -23.51
CA SER A 272 3.53 5.59 -24.95
C SER A 272 3.92 4.27 -25.64
N SER A 273 4.67 3.42 -24.94
CA SER A 273 5.13 2.11 -25.43
C SER A 273 4.78 0.95 -24.47
N PHE A 274 3.77 1.15 -23.61
CA PHE A 274 3.38 0.14 -22.64
C PHE A 274 2.62 -1.01 -23.31
N ILE A 275 3.13 -2.22 -23.12
CA ILE A 275 2.53 -3.45 -23.63
C ILE A 275 1.64 -4.02 -22.53
N GLU A 276 0.34 -4.13 -22.79
CA GLU A 276 -0.66 -4.77 -21.95
C GLU A 276 -1.70 -5.47 -22.79
N GLU A 277 -2.33 -6.51 -22.27
CA GLU A 277 -3.41 -7.24 -22.97
C GLU A 277 -4.76 -6.68 -22.56
N ARG A 278 -5.24 -5.66 -23.29
CA ARG A 278 -6.53 -5.03 -23.03
C ARG A 278 -7.68 -5.95 -23.43
N VAL A 279 -8.70 -5.98 -22.59
CA VAL A 279 -9.97 -6.67 -22.87
C VAL A 279 -11.03 -5.63 -23.17
N GLY A 280 -11.91 -5.93 -24.13
CA GLY A 280 -13.00 -5.04 -24.50
C GLY A 280 -13.94 -4.77 -23.34
N ALA A 281 -13.97 -3.53 -22.86
CA ALA A 281 -14.87 -3.06 -21.82
C ALA A 281 -15.26 -1.61 -22.11
N GLN A 282 -16.47 -1.23 -21.70
CA GLN A 282 -16.97 0.13 -21.81
C GLN A 282 -16.84 0.84 -20.45
N ALA A 283 -16.07 1.89 -20.40
CA ALA A 283 -15.98 2.77 -19.24
C ALA A 283 -16.92 3.96 -19.42
N THR A 284 -17.94 4.05 -18.58
CA THR A 284 -18.88 5.17 -18.54
C THR A 284 -18.53 6.07 -17.36
N LYS A 285 -18.14 7.30 -17.63
CA LYS A 285 -17.82 8.30 -16.60
C LYS A 285 -19.13 8.75 -15.92
N VAL A 286 -19.16 8.66 -14.60
CA VAL A 286 -20.28 9.13 -13.76
C VAL A 286 -19.96 10.55 -13.23
N SER A 287 -18.76 10.70 -12.68
CA SER A 287 -18.23 12.00 -12.24
C SER A 287 -16.70 12.01 -12.35
N SER A 288 -16.03 13.08 -11.92
CA SER A 288 -14.57 13.12 -11.91
C SER A 288 -14.00 12.03 -11.02
N GLY A 289 -13.24 11.10 -11.60
CA GLY A 289 -12.67 9.94 -10.88
C GLY A 289 -13.68 8.86 -10.49
N GLU A 290 -14.90 8.88 -11.04
CA GLU A 290 -15.91 7.85 -10.82
C GLU A 290 -16.39 7.28 -12.15
N TYR A 291 -16.31 5.97 -12.29
CA TYR A 291 -16.66 5.27 -13.52
C TYR A 291 -17.47 4.00 -13.23
N LYS A 292 -18.35 3.65 -14.19
CA LYS A 292 -18.88 2.31 -14.33
C LYS A 292 -18.15 1.63 -15.48
N LEU A 293 -17.58 0.45 -15.21
CA LEU A 293 -16.87 -0.35 -16.20
C LEU A 293 -17.64 -1.64 -16.44
N GLN A 294 -18.02 -1.90 -17.68
CA GLN A 294 -18.78 -3.08 -18.08
C GLN A 294 -18.05 -3.81 -19.20
N THR A 295 -17.96 -5.14 -19.10
CA THR A 295 -17.37 -5.96 -20.16
C THR A 295 -18.23 -5.92 -21.43
N ALA A 296 -17.59 -5.77 -22.59
CA ALA A 296 -18.28 -5.72 -23.88
C ALA A 296 -18.78 -7.10 -24.33
N ALA A 297 -18.12 -8.17 -23.90
CA ALA A 297 -18.45 -9.56 -24.19
C ALA A 297 -18.15 -10.45 -22.97
N ALA A 298 -18.61 -11.70 -23.03
CA ALA A 298 -18.28 -12.70 -22.02
C ALA A 298 -16.76 -12.94 -21.97
N LEU A 299 -16.19 -12.91 -20.78
CA LEU A 299 -14.78 -13.20 -20.54
C LEU A 299 -14.53 -14.70 -20.56
N PRO A 300 -13.55 -15.20 -21.29
CA PRO A 300 -13.08 -16.56 -21.12
C PRO A 300 -12.55 -16.81 -19.71
N ALA A 301 -12.47 -18.08 -19.29
CA ALA A 301 -11.80 -18.44 -18.06
C ALA A 301 -10.34 -17.91 -18.05
N GLY A 302 -9.95 -17.28 -16.97
CA GLY A 302 -8.61 -16.66 -16.89
C GLY A 302 -8.44 -15.65 -15.76
N GLU A 303 -7.26 -15.04 -15.70
CA GLU A 303 -6.86 -14.03 -14.74
C GLU A 303 -7.00 -12.63 -15.36
N TYR A 304 -7.65 -11.74 -14.65
CA TYR A 304 -7.95 -10.37 -15.12
C TYR A 304 -7.66 -9.35 -14.04
N GLY A 305 -7.60 -8.09 -14.43
CA GLY A 305 -7.49 -6.98 -13.50
C GLY A 305 -8.11 -5.70 -14.07
N VAL A 306 -8.72 -4.91 -13.20
CA VAL A 306 -9.02 -3.51 -13.49
C VAL A 306 -7.76 -2.71 -13.16
N VAL A 307 -7.37 -1.81 -14.04
CA VAL A 307 -6.22 -0.91 -13.88
C VAL A 307 -6.62 0.50 -14.25
N LEU A 308 -5.91 1.50 -13.72
CA LEU A 308 -6.10 2.90 -14.11
C LEU A 308 -5.00 3.31 -15.09
N ARG A 309 -5.39 3.89 -16.22
CA ARG A 309 -4.46 4.30 -17.27
C ARG A 309 -4.70 5.75 -17.68
N PRO A 310 -3.62 6.49 -18.01
CA PRO A 310 -3.77 7.84 -18.51
C PRO A 310 -4.47 7.85 -19.86
N LEU A 311 -5.38 8.79 -20.07
CA LEU A 311 -6.02 9.04 -21.36
C LEU A 311 -5.00 9.48 -22.41
N ASN A 312 -4.02 10.31 -22.00
CA ASN A 312 -2.93 10.74 -22.85
C ASN A 312 -1.76 9.74 -22.75
N LYS A 313 -1.45 9.05 -23.86
CA LYS A 313 -0.34 8.10 -23.91
C LYS A 313 1.04 8.73 -23.70
N SER A 314 1.18 10.02 -24.04
CA SER A 314 2.43 10.79 -23.83
C SER A 314 2.47 11.48 -22.47
N LYS A 315 1.59 11.11 -21.52
CA LYS A 315 1.65 11.62 -20.16
C LYS A 315 2.97 11.21 -19.50
N LYS A 316 3.61 12.21 -18.90
CA LYS A 316 4.90 12.04 -18.24
C LYS A 316 4.73 11.70 -16.77
N PHE A 317 5.53 10.77 -16.30
CA PHE A 317 5.61 10.34 -14.92
C PHE A 317 7.02 10.58 -14.37
N SER A 318 7.13 10.87 -13.10
CA SER A 318 8.41 10.78 -12.40
C SER A 318 8.74 9.30 -12.15
N GLY A 319 9.94 8.85 -12.51
CA GLY A 319 10.39 7.48 -12.27
C GLY A 319 10.31 7.10 -10.79
N SER A 320 10.70 8.02 -9.91
CA SER A 320 10.64 7.80 -8.46
C SER A 320 9.20 7.67 -7.92
N SER A 321 8.23 8.41 -8.48
CA SER A 321 6.83 8.28 -8.07
C SER A 321 6.28 6.90 -8.40
N VAL A 322 6.65 6.36 -9.58
CA VAL A 322 6.28 5.01 -10.00
C VAL A 322 6.95 3.96 -9.12
N ALA A 323 8.24 4.10 -8.86
CA ALA A 323 8.98 3.17 -8.01
C ALA A 323 8.49 3.14 -6.57
N GLN A 324 8.10 4.29 -6.01
CA GLN A 324 7.64 4.45 -4.63
C GLN A 324 6.13 4.26 -4.43
N ASN A 325 5.37 3.99 -5.49
CA ASN A 325 3.91 3.90 -5.45
C ASN A 325 3.25 5.14 -4.83
N SER A 326 3.66 6.34 -5.25
CA SER A 326 3.15 7.61 -4.75
C SER A 326 2.47 8.44 -5.84
N GLY A 327 1.47 9.24 -5.48
CA GLY A 327 0.74 10.10 -6.41
C GLY A 327 0.23 9.36 -7.64
N GLU A 328 0.60 9.82 -8.84
CA GLU A 328 0.21 9.20 -10.12
C GLU A 328 0.81 7.79 -10.30
N GLY A 329 1.99 7.52 -9.71
CA GLY A 329 2.58 6.19 -9.70
C GLY A 329 1.75 5.17 -8.92
N LEU A 330 1.08 5.60 -7.85
CA LEU A 330 0.14 4.75 -7.11
C LEU A 330 -1.02 4.30 -8.00
N LEU A 331 -1.61 5.21 -8.80
CA LEU A 331 -2.69 4.87 -9.71
C LEU A 331 -2.21 3.88 -10.77
N PHE A 332 -1.07 4.18 -11.39
CA PHE A 332 -0.53 3.36 -12.49
C PHE A 332 -0.18 1.94 -12.03
N ASN A 333 0.29 1.79 -10.79
CA ASN A 333 0.74 0.52 -10.22
C ASN A 333 -0.37 -0.28 -9.52
N SER A 334 -1.55 0.31 -9.29
CA SER A 334 -2.67 -0.37 -8.64
C SER A 334 -3.40 -1.30 -9.61
N VAL A 335 -3.69 -2.51 -9.16
CA VAL A 335 -4.44 -3.53 -9.91
C VAL A 335 -5.46 -4.17 -8.99
N TRP A 336 -6.70 -4.24 -9.45
CA TRP A 336 -7.78 -4.97 -8.78
C TRP A 336 -7.98 -6.28 -9.53
N ALA A 337 -7.29 -7.32 -9.04
CA ALA A 337 -7.18 -8.59 -9.71
C ALA A 337 -8.32 -9.53 -9.34
N PHE A 338 -8.81 -10.27 -10.32
CA PHE A 338 -9.84 -11.31 -10.17
C PHE A 338 -9.66 -12.41 -11.21
N ALA A 339 -10.22 -13.58 -10.95
CA ALA A 339 -10.31 -14.68 -11.90
C ALA A 339 -11.75 -14.87 -12.38
N VAL A 340 -11.91 -15.38 -13.60
CA VAL A 340 -13.17 -15.88 -14.15
C VAL A 340 -13.03 -17.38 -14.38
N LYS A 341 -14.07 -18.17 -13.99
CA LYS A 341 -14.11 -19.65 -14.17
C LYS A 341 -14.46 -20.04 -15.57
#